data_bbdb30617373d774179822816ba941c8
#
_entry.id   bbdb30617373d774179822816ba941c8
#
_cell.length_a   1.000
_cell.length_b   1.000
_cell.length_c   1.000
_cell.angle_alpha   90.00
_cell.angle_beta   90.00
_cell.angle_gamma   90.00
#
_symmetry.space_group_name_H-M   'P 1'
#
loop_
_entity.id
_entity.type
_entity.pdbx_description
1 polymer ?
#
loop_
_entity_poly.entity_id
_entity_poly.type
_entity_poly.pdbx_seq_one_letter_code
_entity_poly.pdbx_strand_id
1 'polypeptide(L)'
;MAEENAAEPGSASEQIDERIEELSDWRGETLSRMRGLILKADPDVVEEWKWSGPAWSHDGLLCTGETYKDKVKLTFANGASLEDPAGLFNASLDGKVRRAIDLHEGDEVEEEAFTSLVRAAAALNAA
;
A
#
# COMPACT_ATOMS: atom_id res chain seq x y z
N MET A 1 10.42 -20.43 11.60
CA MET A 1 10.08 -20.12 12.97
C MET A 1 8.82 -19.29 13.02
N ALA A 2 8.05 -19.52 14.04
CA ALA A 2 6.78 -18.85 14.17
C ALA A 2 6.94 -17.33 14.24
N GLU A 3 7.99 -16.88 14.87
CA GLU A 3 8.22 -15.45 15.04
C GLU A 3 8.58 -14.73 13.75
N GLU A 4 8.87 -15.46 12.69
CA GLU A 4 9.05 -14.83 11.39
C GLU A 4 7.82 -14.09 10.94
N ASN A 5 6.67 -14.55 11.38
CA ASN A 5 5.39 -13.96 11.01
C ASN A 5 4.87 -13.02 12.07
N ALA A 6 5.58 -12.93 13.17
CA ALA A 6 5.18 -12.06 14.26
C ALA A 6 6.01 -10.78 14.19
N ALA A 7 5.33 -9.65 14.18
CA ALA A 7 6.02 -8.37 14.19
C ALA A 7 6.72 -8.18 15.53
N GLU A 8 7.92 -7.63 15.51
CA GLU A 8 8.62 -7.29 16.73
C GLU A 8 7.94 -6.12 17.41
N PRO A 9 7.89 -6.09 18.76
CA PRO A 9 7.30 -4.97 19.48
C PRO A 9 7.90 -3.64 19.04
N GLY A 10 7.05 -2.71 18.67
CA GLY A 10 7.46 -1.40 18.21
C GLY A 10 7.96 -1.34 16.78
N SER A 11 7.95 -2.47 16.06
CA SER A 11 8.35 -2.49 14.67
C SER A 11 7.30 -1.80 13.79
N ALA A 12 7.69 -1.46 12.56
CA ALA A 12 6.76 -0.89 11.60
C ALA A 12 5.60 -1.85 11.32
N SER A 13 5.91 -3.15 11.16
CA SER A 13 4.85 -4.15 10.90
C SER A 13 3.86 -4.22 12.07
N GLU A 14 4.34 -4.13 13.29
CA GLU A 14 3.45 -4.12 14.45
C GLU A 14 2.59 -2.86 14.47
N GLN A 15 3.16 -1.72 14.13
CA GLN A 15 2.39 -0.47 14.06
C GLN A 15 1.29 -0.55 13.01
N ILE A 16 1.58 -1.21 11.90
CA ILE A 16 0.58 -1.44 10.85
C ILE A 16 -0.52 -2.38 11.36
N ASP A 17 -0.14 -3.46 12.06
CA ASP A 17 -1.10 -4.37 12.66
C ASP A 17 -2.04 -3.62 13.61
N GLU A 18 -1.49 -2.76 14.44
CA GLU A 18 -2.26 -1.96 15.39
C GLU A 18 -3.21 -1.00 14.68
N ARG A 19 -2.76 -0.37 13.61
CA ARG A 19 -3.61 0.55 12.85
C ARG A 19 -4.80 -0.19 12.25
N ILE A 20 -4.56 -1.36 11.68
CA ILE A 20 -5.63 -2.18 11.11
C ILE A 20 -6.65 -2.54 12.20
N GLU A 21 -6.16 -2.92 13.37
CA GLU A 21 -7.03 -3.30 14.48
C GLU A 21 -7.82 -2.11 15.01
N GLU A 22 -7.19 -0.95 15.13
CA GLU A 22 -7.85 0.28 15.60
C GLU A 22 -9.01 0.70 14.70
N LEU A 23 -8.88 0.46 13.40
CA LEU A 23 -9.91 0.89 12.45
C LEU A 23 -11.23 0.15 12.62
N SER A 24 -11.21 -1.11 13.03
CA SER A 24 -12.37 -1.93 13.40
C SER A 24 -13.63 -1.81 12.53
N ASP A 25 -13.47 -1.38 11.29
CA ASP A 25 -14.55 -1.27 10.31
C ASP A 25 -14.00 -1.65 8.93
N TRP A 26 -14.76 -1.35 7.88
CA TRP A 26 -14.36 -1.69 6.51
C TRP A 26 -13.00 -1.14 6.12
N ARG A 27 -12.56 -0.04 6.73
CA ARG A 27 -11.25 0.54 6.41
C ARG A 27 -10.11 -0.37 6.86
N GLY A 28 -10.27 -1.00 8.03
CA GLY A 28 -9.30 -1.96 8.54
C GLY A 28 -9.21 -3.18 7.62
N GLU A 29 -10.35 -3.69 7.18
CA GLU A 29 -10.39 -4.83 6.26
C GLU A 29 -9.75 -4.47 4.92
N THR A 30 -10.06 -3.29 4.41
CA THR A 30 -9.49 -2.81 3.15
C THR A 30 -7.98 -2.65 3.25
N LEU A 31 -7.50 -1.98 4.30
CA LEU A 31 -6.06 -1.79 4.49
C LEU A 31 -5.35 -3.12 4.64
N SER A 32 -5.93 -4.05 5.39
CA SER A 32 -5.37 -5.39 5.57
C SER A 32 -5.25 -6.13 4.25
N ARG A 33 -6.29 -6.05 3.43
CA ARG A 33 -6.27 -6.71 2.12
C ARG A 33 -5.20 -6.12 1.21
N MET A 34 -5.13 -4.79 1.15
CA MET A 34 -4.14 -4.15 0.28
C MET A 34 -2.72 -4.42 0.75
N ARG A 35 -2.50 -4.44 2.08
CA ARG A 35 -1.22 -4.84 2.65
C ARG A 35 -0.83 -6.25 2.19
N GLY A 36 -1.77 -7.18 2.29
CA GLY A 36 -1.53 -8.56 1.87
C GLY A 36 -1.16 -8.66 0.40
N LEU A 37 -1.82 -7.88 -0.45
CA LEU A 37 -1.52 -7.88 -1.88
C LEU A 37 -0.14 -7.27 -2.17
N ILE A 38 0.26 -6.24 -1.44
CA ILE A 38 1.59 -5.64 -1.58
C ILE A 38 2.66 -6.67 -1.21
N LEU A 39 2.49 -7.35 -0.08
CA LEU A 39 3.44 -8.36 0.37
C LEU A 39 3.51 -9.54 -0.60
N LYS A 40 2.37 -9.91 -1.17
CA LYS A 40 2.31 -10.98 -2.16
C LYS A 40 3.00 -10.58 -3.46
N ALA A 41 2.80 -9.34 -3.88
CA ALA A 41 3.38 -8.85 -5.13
C ALA A 41 4.90 -8.75 -5.05
N ASP A 42 5.41 -8.36 -3.88
CA ASP A 42 6.84 -8.13 -3.69
C ASP A 42 7.25 -8.67 -2.32
N PRO A 43 7.67 -9.95 -2.26
CA PRO A 43 8.07 -10.56 -0.98
C PRO A 43 9.27 -9.87 -0.31
N ASP A 44 10.03 -9.09 -1.05
CA ASP A 44 11.20 -8.39 -0.51
C ASP A 44 10.88 -6.98 -0.06
N VAL A 45 9.63 -6.56 -0.14
CA VAL A 45 9.23 -5.22 0.26
C VAL A 45 9.46 -5.04 1.77
N VAL A 46 9.89 -3.84 2.14
CA VAL A 46 10.11 -3.49 3.54
C VAL A 46 8.94 -2.64 4.02
N GLU A 47 8.29 -3.07 5.09
CA GLU A 47 7.23 -2.29 5.71
C GLU A 47 7.85 -1.24 6.62
N GLU A 48 7.33 -0.02 6.55
CA GLU A 48 7.81 1.10 7.33
C GLU A 48 6.63 1.85 7.94
N TRP A 49 6.92 2.65 8.94
CA TRP A 49 5.91 3.54 9.53
C TRP A 49 6.41 4.96 9.35
N LYS A 50 5.77 5.71 8.49
CA LYS A 50 6.17 7.07 8.13
C LYS A 50 4.95 7.98 8.07
N TRP A 51 5.15 9.20 8.50
CA TRP A 51 4.08 10.21 8.45
C TRP A 51 2.80 9.70 9.11
N SER A 52 2.97 9.02 10.24
CA SER A 52 1.88 8.44 11.04
C SER A 52 1.05 7.40 10.29
N GLY A 53 1.65 6.70 9.36
CA GLY A 53 0.94 5.67 8.62
C GLY A 53 1.86 4.61 8.01
N PRO A 54 1.26 3.56 7.45
CA PRO A 54 2.04 2.52 6.78
C PRO A 54 2.72 3.03 5.52
N ALA A 55 3.92 2.51 5.29
CA ALA A 55 4.64 2.76 4.05
C ALA A 55 5.35 1.48 3.65
N TRP A 56 5.57 1.31 2.36
CA TRP A 56 6.24 0.14 1.80
C TRP A 56 7.32 0.60 0.85
N SER A 57 8.52 0.01 1.01
CA SER A 57 9.70 0.43 0.26
C SER A 57 10.43 -0.77 -0.33
N HIS A 58 11.04 -0.56 -1.47
CA HIS A 58 11.95 -1.51 -2.12
C HIS A 58 12.83 -0.67 -3.05
N ASP A 59 14.09 -0.49 -2.66
CA ASP A 59 15.01 0.43 -3.36
C ASP A 59 14.43 1.85 -3.41
N GLY A 60 13.78 2.26 -2.34
CA GLY A 60 13.10 3.53 -2.21
C GLY A 60 11.62 3.34 -1.96
N LEU A 61 10.93 4.41 -1.65
CA LEU A 61 9.52 4.35 -1.32
C LEU A 61 8.69 3.89 -2.52
N LEU A 62 7.83 2.88 -2.29
CA LEU A 62 6.86 2.42 -3.29
C LEU A 62 5.54 3.13 -3.08
N CYS A 63 4.95 2.95 -1.91
CA CYS A 63 3.65 3.54 -1.64
C CYS A 63 3.41 3.72 -0.16
N THR A 64 2.44 4.57 0.17
CA THR A 64 1.98 4.78 1.53
C THR A 64 0.50 4.45 1.61
N GLY A 65 0.05 4.07 2.83
CA GLY A 65 -1.37 3.80 3.08
C GLY A 65 -1.89 4.82 4.07
N GLU A 66 -2.89 5.57 3.68
CA GLU A 66 -3.52 6.56 4.54
C GLU A 66 -4.98 6.21 4.72
N THR A 67 -5.50 6.47 5.91
CA THR A 67 -6.92 6.22 6.19
C THR A 67 -7.59 7.51 6.56
N TYR A 68 -8.72 7.76 5.93
CA TYR A 68 -9.57 8.91 6.20
C TYR A 68 -10.92 8.40 6.67
N LYS A 69 -11.80 9.30 7.02
CA LYS A 69 -13.11 8.93 7.54
C LYS A 69 -13.91 8.07 6.54
N ASP A 70 -13.76 8.35 5.27
CA ASP A 70 -14.59 7.74 4.22
C ASP A 70 -13.80 6.98 3.16
N LYS A 71 -12.50 6.83 3.33
CA LYS A 71 -11.70 6.13 2.32
C LYS A 71 -10.35 5.68 2.86
N VAL A 72 -9.77 4.72 2.15
CA VAL A 72 -8.37 4.31 2.32
C VAL A 72 -7.66 4.78 1.05
N LYS A 73 -6.56 5.51 1.21
CA LYS A 73 -5.78 6.03 0.09
C LYS A 73 -4.43 5.35 0.02
N LEU A 74 -4.10 4.84 -1.16
CA LEU A 74 -2.77 4.29 -1.43
C LEU A 74 -2.08 5.22 -2.40
N THR A 75 -1.01 5.86 -1.96
CA THR A 75 -0.27 6.83 -2.77
C THR A 75 1.02 6.20 -3.25
N PHE A 76 1.18 6.07 -4.56
CA PHE A 76 2.39 5.54 -5.16
C PHE A 76 3.37 6.69 -5.41
N ALA A 77 4.56 6.57 -4.82
CA ALA A 77 5.55 7.65 -4.82
C ALA A 77 5.94 8.10 -6.24
N ASN A 78 6.06 7.14 -7.16
CA ASN A 78 6.43 7.43 -8.54
C ASN A 78 5.29 7.04 -9.50
N GLY A 79 4.06 7.16 -9.04
CA GLY A 79 2.90 6.71 -9.80
C GLY A 79 2.76 7.32 -11.18
N ALA A 80 3.17 8.58 -11.34
CA ALA A 80 3.06 9.25 -12.64
C ALA A 80 3.97 8.63 -13.70
N SER A 81 4.99 7.88 -13.29
CA SER A 81 5.90 7.20 -14.20
C SER A 81 5.50 5.74 -14.46
N LEU A 82 4.42 5.29 -13.87
CA LEU A 82 3.94 3.92 -14.04
C LEU A 82 2.86 3.85 -15.10
N GLU A 83 2.91 2.78 -15.89
CA GLU A 83 1.79 2.46 -16.75
C GLU A 83 0.69 1.88 -15.87
N ASP A 84 -0.52 2.27 -16.13
CA ASP A 84 -1.68 1.82 -15.36
C ASP A 84 -2.76 1.35 -16.33
N PRO A 85 -2.53 0.22 -17.00
CA PRO A 85 -3.45 -0.23 -18.04
C PRO A 85 -4.85 -0.56 -17.53
N ALA A 86 -4.97 -0.92 -16.24
CA ALA A 86 -6.26 -1.22 -15.65
C ALA A 86 -6.97 0.02 -15.12
N GLY A 87 -6.32 1.19 -15.15
CA GLY A 87 -6.92 2.42 -14.69
C GLY A 87 -7.18 2.46 -13.20
N LEU A 88 -6.24 1.94 -12.40
CA LEU A 88 -6.43 1.89 -10.95
C LEU A 88 -6.27 3.26 -10.28
N PHE A 89 -5.37 4.10 -10.78
CA PHE A 89 -5.20 5.42 -10.20
C PHE A 89 -6.44 6.26 -10.44
N ASN A 90 -7.04 6.76 -9.38
CA ASN A 90 -8.26 7.56 -9.44
C ASN A 90 -8.18 8.84 -8.61
N ALA A 91 -6.99 9.14 -8.07
CA ALA A 91 -6.76 10.34 -7.29
C ALA A 91 -5.36 10.86 -7.56
N SER A 92 -5.15 12.13 -7.30
CA SER A 92 -3.87 12.81 -7.55
C SER A 92 -3.45 12.71 -9.01
N LEU A 93 -4.43 12.70 -9.91
CA LEU A 93 -4.16 12.50 -11.35
C LEU A 93 -3.39 13.67 -11.99
N ASP A 94 -3.41 14.83 -11.37
CA ASP A 94 -2.63 15.98 -11.84
C ASP A 94 -1.21 15.99 -11.29
N GLY A 95 -0.89 15.02 -10.41
CA GLY A 95 0.42 14.91 -9.83
C GLY A 95 1.48 14.61 -10.89
N LYS A 96 2.61 15.29 -10.81
CA LYS A 96 3.71 15.08 -11.73
C LYS A 96 4.58 13.89 -11.35
N VAL A 97 4.51 13.47 -10.09
CA VAL A 97 5.30 12.36 -9.55
C VAL A 97 4.40 11.32 -8.91
N ARG A 98 3.53 11.74 -8.01
CA ARG A 98 2.67 10.82 -7.26
C ARG A 98 1.33 10.61 -7.94
N ARG A 99 0.79 9.40 -7.77
CA ARG A 99 -0.58 9.07 -8.14
C ARG A 99 -1.16 8.22 -7.03
N ALA A 100 -2.46 8.25 -6.86
CA ALA A 100 -3.09 7.55 -5.75
C ALA A 100 -4.33 6.78 -6.17
N ILE A 101 -4.66 5.78 -5.34
CA ILE A 101 -5.88 5.00 -5.45
C ILE A 101 -6.69 5.28 -4.19
N ASP A 102 -7.89 5.83 -4.37
CA ASP A 102 -8.84 6.01 -3.28
C ASP A 102 -9.81 4.86 -3.29
N LEU A 103 -9.94 4.19 -2.14
CA LEU A 103 -10.85 3.07 -1.97
C LEU A 103 -11.92 3.45 -0.96
N HIS A 104 -13.18 3.37 -1.38
CA HIS A 104 -14.34 3.64 -0.54
C HIS A 104 -14.97 2.33 -0.10
N GLU A 105 -15.89 2.39 0.83
CA GLU A 105 -16.57 1.20 1.32
C GLU A 105 -17.23 0.46 0.16
N GLY A 106 -16.97 -0.84 0.06
CA GLY A 106 -17.54 -1.67 -1.00
C GLY A 106 -16.72 -1.70 -2.28
N ASP A 107 -15.71 -0.83 -2.40
CA ASP A 107 -14.86 -0.86 -3.59
C ASP A 107 -14.02 -2.13 -3.62
N GLU A 108 -13.92 -2.74 -4.77
CA GLU A 108 -13.08 -3.91 -4.97
C GLU A 108 -11.97 -3.60 -5.95
N VAL A 109 -10.77 -4.08 -5.62
CA VAL A 109 -9.61 -3.92 -6.47
C VAL A 109 -9.28 -5.29 -7.04
N GLU A 110 -9.11 -5.36 -8.35
CA GLU A 110 -8.75 -6.61 -9.00
C GLU A 110 -7.33 -6.95 -8.61
N GLU A 111 -7.16 -8.12 -8.01
CA GLU A 111 -5.90 -8.53 -7.39
C GLU A 111 -4.72 -8.49 -8.36
N GLU A 112 -4.90 -9.07 -9.55
CA GLU A 112 -3.81 -9.17 -10.50
C GLU A 112 -3.38 -7.81 -11.04
N ALA A 113 -4.32 -6.92 -11.28
CA ALA A 113 -4.01 -5.57 -11.71
C ALA A 113 -3.21 -4.82 -10.65
N PHE A 114 -3.61 -4.94 -9.39
CA PHE A 114 -2.94 -4.26 -8.31
C PHE A 114 -1.54 -4.82 -8.06
N THR A 115 -1.40 -6.16 -8.01
CA THR A 115 -0.09 -6.76 -7.78
C THR A 115 0.88 -6.46 -8.92
N SER A 116 0.37 -6.41 -10.15
CA SER A 116 1.19 -6.00 -11.30
C SER A 116 1.69 -4.57 -11.16
N LEU A 117 0.83 -3.68 -10.67
CA LEU A 117 1.21 -2.28 -10.45
C LEU A 117 2.31 -2.17 -9.39
N VAL A 118 2.19 -2.92 -8.29
CA VAL A 118 3.21 -2.94 -7.24
C VAL A 118 4.53 -3.46 -7.78
N ARG A 119 4.51 -4.53 -8.56
CA ARG A 119 5.73 -5.07 -9.17
C ARG A 119 6.37 -4.07 -10.12
N ALA A 120 5.56 -3.35 -10.88
CA ALA A 120 6.07 -2.31 -11.77
C ALA A 120 6.73 -1.18 -10.98
N ALA A 121 6.15 -0.80 -9.85
CA ALA A 121 6.72 0.22 -8.98
C ALA A 121 8.08 -0.23 -8.42
N ALA A 122 8.18 -1.47 -7.98
CA ALA A 122 9.44 -2.01 -7.47
C ALA A 122 10.50 -2.06 -8.58
N ALA A 123 10.11 -2.48 -9.77
CA ALA A 123 11.03 -2.53 -10.92
C ALA A 123 11.53 -1.14 -11.30
N LEU A 124 10.66 -0.15 -11.25
CA LEU A 124 11.04 1.23 -11.55
C LEU A 124 12.08 1.74 -10.56
N ASN A 125 11.90 1.45 -9.26
CA ASN A 125 12.85 1.87 -8.24
C ASN A 125 14.21 1.19 -8.39
N ALA A 126 14.22 -0.03 -8.89
CA ALA A 126 15.45 -0.79 -9.08
C ALA A 126 16.21 -0.41 -10.35
N ALA A 127 15.59 0.32 -11.23
CA ALA A 127 16.18 0.69 -12.51
C ALA A 127 17.28 1.74 -12.37
#